data_0eea18962daf0a52f09fa191e3bd2a39
#
_entry.id   0eea18962daf0a52f09fa191e3bd2a39
#
_cell.length_a   1.000
_cell.length_b   1.000
_cell.length_c   1.000
_cell.angle_alpha   90.00
_cell.angle_beta   90.00
_cell.angle_gamma   90.00
#
_symmetry.space_group_name_H-M   'P 1'
#
loop_
_entity.id
_entity.type
_entity.pdbx_description
1 polymer ?
#
loop_
_entity_poly.entity_id
_entity_poly.type
_entity_poly.pdbx_seq_one_letter_code
_entity_poly.pdbx_strand_id
1 'polypeptide(L)'
;MARKVSSTCPYCGVGCGIVLNVNDHDRIGWVDDDPANLSSAGMLCVKGRFGTTFVNHADRLTMPLVRRDGRLVEASWDEALDLVA
;
A
#
# COMPACT_ATOMS: atom_id res chain seq x y z
N MET A 1 10.12 -15.50 7.14
CA MET A 1 10.07 -14.98 8.52
C MET A 1 9.25 -13.71 8.57
N ALA A 2 8.39 -13.59 9.57
CA ALA A 2 7.59 -12.38 9.73
C ALA A 2 8.48 -11.16 9.99
N ARG A 3 8.14 -10.03 9.40
CA ARG A 3 8.90 -8.79 9.58
C ARG A 3 7.97 -7.61 9.78
N LYS A 4 8.51 -6.56 10.39
CA LYS A 4 7.79 -5.30 10.60
C LYS A 4 8.36 -4.25 9.68
N VAL A 5 7.48 -3.53 9.00
CA VAL A 5 7.87 -2.50 8.03
C VAL A 5 7.14 -1.21 8.39
N SER A 6 7.89 -0.16 8.66
CA SER A 6 7.32 1.16 8.92
C SER A 6 6.91 1.82 7.60
N SER A 7 5.74 2.45 7.60
CA SER A 7 5.20 3.11 6.42
C SER A 7 4.27 4.25 6.84
N THR A 8 3.63 4.86 5.87
CA THR A 8 2.66 5.94 6.11
C THR A 8 1.28 5.48 5.65
N CYS A 9 0.27 5.81 6.46
CA CYS A 9 -1.11 5.47 6.12
C CYS A 9 -1.53 6.19 4.83
N PRO A 10 -2.15 5.49 3.87
CA PRO A 10 -2.47 6.07 2.56
C PRO A 10 -3.85 6.75 2.50
N TYR A 11 -4.58 6.84 3.60
CA TYR A 11 -5.97 7.26 3.52
C TYR A 11 -6.20 8.77 3.52
N CYS A 12 -5.64 9.49 4.47
CA CYS A 12 -5.89 10.94 4.53
C CYS A 12 -4.58 11.70 4.70
N GLY A 13 -4.68 13.03 4.68
CA GLY A 13 -3.51 13.89 4.71
C GLY A 13 -2.83 14.06 6.06
N VAL A 14 -3.32 13.41 7.10
CA VAL A 14 -2.68 13.49 8.43
C VAL A 14 -1.28 12.88 8.39
N GLY A 15 -1.07 11.83 7.59
CA GLY A 15 0.24 11.20 7.49
C GLY A 15 0.58 10.33 8.69
N CYS A 16 -0.40 9.61 9.22
CA CYS A 16 -0.18 8.71 10.36
C CYS A 16 0.86 7.65 10.01
N GLY A 17 1.77 7.38 10.95
CA GLY A 17 2.72 6.29 10.81
C GLY A 17 2.06 4.96 11.13
N ILE A 18 2.37 3.97 10.33
CA ILE A 18 1.90 2.61 10.52
C ILE A 18 3.07 1.65 10.52
N VAL A 19 2.88 0.54 11.24
CA VAL A 19 3.82 -0.58 11.20
C VAL A 19 3.09 -1.76 10.59
N LEU A 20 3.55 -2.17 9.42
CA LEU A 20 2.98 -3.31 8.70
C LEU A 20 3.62 -4.59 9.23
N ASN A 21 2.81 -5.53 9.69
CA ASN A 21 3.28 -6.85 10.11
C ASN A 21 3.13 -7.79 8.93
N VAL A 22 4.24 -8.07 8.26
CA VAL A 22 4.28 -8.85 7.02
C VAL A 22 4.65 -10.29 7.35
N ASN A 23 3.85 -11.23 6.87
CA ASN A 23 4.06 -12.65 7.13
C ASN A 23 5.07 -13.26 6.14
N ASP A 24 5.32 -14.57 6.27
CA ASP A 24 6.29 -15.30 5.45
C ASP A 24 5.89 -15.39 3.98
N HIS A 25 4.63 -15.09 3.65
CA HIS A 25 4.13 -15.10 2.27
C HIS A 25 4.05 -13.70 1.67
N ASP A 26 4.74 -12.72 2.28
CA ASP A 26 4.75 -11.32 1.85
C ASP A 26 3.36 -10.68 1.85
N ARG A 27 2.51 -11.09 2.79
CA ARG A 27 1.18 -10.51 2.98
C ARG A 27 1.11 -9.74 4.28
N ILE A 28 0.31 -8.67 4.29
CA ILE A 28 0.10 -7.89 5.51
C ILE A 28 -0.88 -8.65 6.41
N GLY A 29 -0.41 -9.06 7.59
CA GLY A 29 -1.24 -9.74 8.58
C GLY A 29 -2.10 -8.76 9.38
N TRP A 30 -1.46 -7.73 9.93
CA TRP A 30 -2.15 -6.66 10.65
C TRP A 30 -1.30 -5.41 10.66
N VAL A 31 -1.90 -4.29 11.10
CA VAL A 31 -1.25 -2.99 11.17
C VAL A 31 -1.29 -2.47 12.58
N ASP A 32 -0.14 -2.03 13.08
CA ASP A 32 -0.01 -1.36 14.37
C ASP A 32 0.27 0.12 14.15
N ASP A 33 0.00 0.94 15.17
CA ASP A 33 0.43 2.33 15.19
C ASP A 33 1.95 2.40 15.35
N ASP A 34 2.51 3.51 14.89
CA ASP A 34 3.95 3.79 15.03
C ASP A 34 4.14 4.87 16.08
N PRO A 35 4.56 4.51 17.31
CA PRO A 35 4.72 5.49 18.39
C PRO A 35 5.79 6.53 18.11
N ALA A 36 6.69 6.30 17.15
CA ALA A 36 7.74 7.26 16.78
C ALA A 36 7.25 8.29 15.78
N ASN A 37 6.03 8.15 15.22
CA ASN A 37 5.52 9.09 14.23
C ASN A 37 5.05 10.38 14.90
N LEU A 38 5.58 11.52 14.44
CA LEU A 38 5.26 12.82 15.02
C LEU A 38 3.92 13.36 14.55
N SER A 39 3.48 13.04 13.34
CA SER A 39 2.25 13.57 12.76
C SER A 39 1.01 13.08 13.50
N SER A 40 0.99 11.83 13.92
CA SER A 40 -0.16 11.21 14.55
C SER A 40 0.01 11.01 16.06
N ALA A 41 1.18 11.36 16.60
CA ALA A 41 1.53 11.11 18.00
C ALA A 41 1.34 9.64 18.41
N GLY A 42 1.60 8.74 17.49
CA GLY A 42 1.51 7.30 17.73
C GLY A 42 0.09 6.74 17.68
N MET A 43 -0.88 7.49 17.16
CA MET A 43 -2.27 7.03 17.10
C MET A 43 -2.68 6.64 15.69
N LEU A 44 -3.68 5.79 15.59
CA LEU A 44 -4.30 5.38 14.32
C LEU A 44 -5.80 5.38 14.46
N CYS A 45 -6.49 5.87 13.44
CA CYS A 45 -7.93 5.69 13.34
C CYS A 45 -8.27 4.31 12.77
N VAL A 46 -9.57 4.01 12.72
CA VAL A 46 -10.05 2.71 12.24
C VAL A 46 -9.62 2.42 10.79
N LYS A 47 -9.54 3.44 9.95
CA LYS A 47 -9.14 3.26 8.54
C LYS A 47 -7.71 2.78 8.40
N GLY A 48 -6.78 3.43 9.11
CA GLY A 48 -5.37 3.02 9.05
C GLY A 48 -5.13 1.66 9.66
N ARG A 49 -5.86 1.34 10.72
CA ARG A 49 -5.66 0.07 11.43
C ARG A 49 -6.27 -1.12 10.71
N PHE A 50 -7.43 -0.96 10.09
CA PHE A 50 -8.19 -2.08 9.53
C PHE A 50 -8.40 -2.03 8.02
N GLY A 51 -8.09 -0.93 7.37
CA GLY A 51 -8.39 -0.73 5.95
C GLY A 51 -7.32 -1.24 5.00
N THR A 52 -6.61 -2.32 5.32
CA THR A 52 -5.49 -2.82 4.52
C THR A 52 -5.81 -4.05 3.68
N THR A 53 -7.04 -4.54 3.73
CA THR A 53 -7.43 -5.75 3.01
C THR A 53 -7.23 -5.64 1.50
N PHE A 54 -7.34 -4.42 0.96
CA PHE A 54 -7.15 -4.20 -0.47
C PHE A 54 -5.74 -4.56 -0.95
N VAL A 55 -4.73 -4.46 -0.09
CA VAL A 55 -3.34 -4.75 -0.45
C VAL A 55 -3.14 -6.22 -0.79
N ASN A 56 -3.82 -7.09 -0.04
CA ASN A 56 -3.71 -8.54 -0.22
C ASN A 56 -4.78 -9.11 -1.15
N HIS A 57 -5.67 -8.27 -1.67
CA HIS A 57 -6.81 -8.75 -2.47
C HIS A 57 -6.32 -9.32 -3.80
N ALA A 58 -6.95 -10.42 -4.24
CA ALA A 58 -6.55 -11.11 -5.46
C ALA A 58 -6.71 -10.25 -6.72
N ASP A 59 -7.67 -9.32 -6.71
CA ASP A 59 -7.93 -8.44 -7.85
C ASP A 59 -7.07 -7.18 -7.86
N ARG A 60 -6.19 -7.01 -6.87
CA ARG A 60 -5.33 -5.84 -6.84
C ARG A 60 -4.39 -5.83 -8.04
N LEU A 61 -4.32 -4.71 -8.72
CA LEU A 61 -3.38 -4.53 -9.82
C LEU A 61 -1.95 -4.48 -9.28
N THR A 62 -1.07 -5.31 -9.84
CA THR A 62 0.34 -5.38 -9.46
C THR A 62 1.26 -4.89 -10.56
N MET A 63 0.71 -4.65 -11.74
CA MET A 63 1.44 -4.10 -12.89
C MET A 63 0.63 -2.96 -13.48
N PRO A 64 1.30 -1.94 -14.07
CA PRO A 64 0.56 -0.90 -14.76
C PRO A 64 -0.19 -1.47 -15.95
N LEU A 65 -1.31 -0.84 -16.28
CA LEU A 65 -2.11 -1.18 -17.45
C LEU A 65 -2.08 0.01 -18.41
N VAL A 66 -1.84 -0.25 -19.68
CA VAL A 66 -1.92 0.76 -20.74
C VAL A 66 -2.98 0.36 -21.75
N ARG A 67 -3.59 1.36 -22.39
CA ARG A 67 -4.60 1.09 -23.40
C ARG A 67 -3.92 0.86 -24.75
N ARG A 68 -4.22 -0.30 -25.35
CA ARG A 68 -3.77 -0.66 -26.69
C ARG A 68 -4.94 -1.27 -27.43
N ASP A 69 -5.21 -0.74 -28.61
CA ASP A 69 -6.32 -1.24 -29.47
C ASP A 69 -7.64 -1.30 -28.73
N GLY A 70 -7.89 -0.28 -27.89
CA GLY A 70 -9.14 -0.16 -27.13
C GLY A 70 -9.23 -1.04 -25.88
N ARG A 71 -8.16 -1.74 -25.51
CA ARG A 71 -8.16 -2.62 -24.35
C ARG A 71 -7.00 -2.26 -23.40
N LEU A 72 -7.23 -2.47 -22.09
CA LEU A 72 -6.18 -2.31 -21.10
C LEU A 72 -5.35 -3.60 -21.03
N VAL A 73 -4.04 -3.47 -21.22
CA VAL A 73 -3.10 -4.59 -21.19
C VAL A 73 -1.95 -4.29 -20.24
N GLU A 74 -1.36 -5.31 -19.67
CA GLU A 74 -0.22 -5.14 -18.78
C GLU A 74 0.99 -4.57 -19.53
N ALA A 75 1.72 -3.68 -18.86
CA ALA A 75 2.90 -3.04 -19.42
C ALA A 75 3.98 -2.94 -18.33
N SER A 76 5.23 -2.73 -18.76
CA SER A 76 6.29 -2.41 -17.82
C SER A 76 6.10 -1.01 -17.23
N TRP A 77 6.71 -0.75 -16.08
CA TRP A 77 6.68 0.59 -15.49
C TRP A 77 7.32 1.62 -16.41
N ASP A 78 8.43 1.28 -17.07
CA ASP A 78 9.08 2.20 -18.00
C ASP A 78 8.15 2.59 -19.14
N GLU A 79 7.49 1.62 -19.72
CA GLU A 79 6.55 1.84 -20.82
C GLU A 79 5.36 2.71 -20.40
N ALA A 80 4.79 2.41 -19.23
CA ALA A 80 3.66 3.16 -18.72
C ALA A 80 4.04 4.61 -18.38
N LEU A 81 5.20 4.81 -17.75
CA LEU A 81 5.66 6.14 -17.39
C LEU A 81 5.99 6.97 -18.63
N ASP A 82 6.59 6.36 -19.66
CA ASP A 82 6.87 7.04 -20.92
C ASP A 82 5.57 7.51 -21.60
N LEU A 83 4.53 6.70 -21.52
CA LEU A 83 3.23 7.06 -22.10
C LEU A 83 2.59 8.25 -21.37
N VAL A 84 2.71 8.29 -20.04
CA VAL A 84 2.15 9.39 -19.22
C VAL A 84 2.93 10.69 -19.46
N ALA A 85 4.24 10.60 -19.54
CA ALA A 85 5.09 11.76 -19.77
C ALA A 85 5.03 12.20 -21.22
#